data_0916bd5231acbc8925d8fe5b0a7ab950
#
_entry.id   0916bd5231acbc8925d8fe5b0a7ab950
#
_cell.length_a   1.000
_cell.length_b   1.000
_cell.length_c   1.000
_cell.angle_alpha   90.00
_cell.angle_beta   90.00
_cell.angle_gamma   90.00
#
_symmetry.space_group_name_H-M   'P 1'
#
loop_
_entity.id
_entity.type
_entity.pdbx_description
1 polymer ?
#
loop_
_entity_poly.entity_id
_entity_poly.type
_entity_poly.pdbx_seq_one_letter_code
_entity_poly.pdbx_strand_id
1 'polypeptide(L)'
;MSWLTILNNNVIACRRCPRLVAYREEVARVKRRAYLGWEYWGKPVPGFGDPHARVLIMGLAPGAHGSNRTGRPFTGDASGNFMYPVLYETGFASQPTATDRNDGMKLRDLYITAAVRCAPPDNKPLPQELAACSTFLDREMVGLADVKVVVALGKIGFDAYLNYLKRRGLLAGKKEYVFKHGARYYMLDGKVLLASYHPSNQNTQTGKLTRKMFVEIFQEAARIADREVEAPLVPARSPVPR
;
A
#
# COMPACT_ATOMS: atom_id res chain seq x y z
N MET A 1 -7.62 15.47 18.48
CA MET A 1 -6.89 14.28 17.93
C MET A 1 -7.30 14.16 16.47
N SER A 2 -6.34 14.05 15.53
CA SER A 2 -6.67 13.96 14.10
C SER A 2 -7.36 12.63 13.76
N TRP A 3 -8.12 12.58 12.64
CA TRP A 3 -8.77 11.37 12.15
C TRP A 3 -7.74 10.24 11.94
N LEU A 4 -6.56 10.58 11.43
CA LEU A 4 -5.50 9.62 11.16
C LEU A 4 -4.92 9.03 12.46
N THR A 5 -4.75 9.85 13.50
CA THR A 5 -4.31 9.36 14.83
C THR A 5 -5.32 8.36 15.41
N ILE A 6 -6.61 8.67 15.32
CA ILE A 6 -7.67 7.76 15.79
C ILE A 6 -7.66 6.46 15.00
N LEU A 7 -7.55 6.53 13.67
CA LEU A 7 -7.50 5.35 12.83
C LEU A 7 -6.26 4.49 13.11
N ASN A 8 -5.07 5.10 13.22
CA ASN A 8 -3.84 4.40 13.51
C ASN A 8 -3.88 3.70 14.88
N ASN A 9 -4.44 4.32 15.90
CA ASN A 9 -4.63 3.68 17.21
C ASN A 9 -5.57 2.47 17.12
N ASN A 10 -6.66 2.57 16.36
CA ASN A 10 -7.58 1.45 16.12
C ASN A 10 -6.92 0.31 15.33
N VAL A 11 -6.04 0.63 14.36
CA VAL A 11 -5.24 -0.36 13.64
C VAL A 11 -4.30 -1.07 14.60
N ILE A 12 -3.51 -0.32 15.37
CA ILE A 12 -2.49 -0.86 16.29
C ILE A 12 -3.11 -1.80 17.35
N ALA A 13 -4.30 -1.44 17.84
CA ALA A 13 -5.02 -2.24 18.86
C ALA A 13 -5.75 -3.46 18.27
N CYS A 14 -5.78 -3.66 16.94
CA CYS A 14 -6.61 -4.68 16.31
C CYS A 14 -6.09 -6.11 16.56
N ARG A 15 -7.02 -7.01 16.92
CA ARG A 15 -6.76 -8.46 17.13
C ARG A 15 -7.80 -9.35 16.43
N ARG A 16 -8.48 -8.86 15.37
CA ARG A 16 -9.62 -9.54 14.72
C ARG A 16 -9.27 -10.84 14.00
N CYS A 17 -8.01 -11.07 13.63
CA CYS A 17 -7.55 -12.21 12.83
C CYS A 17 -6.65 -13.12 13.70
N PRO A 18 -7.17 -14.17 14.38
CA PRO A 18 -6.38 -14.98 15.33
C PRO A 18 -5.09 -15.55 14.71
N ARG A 19 -5.14 -16.08 13.48
CA ARG A 19 -3.97 -16.62 12.77
C ARG A 19 -2.89 -15.58 12.55
N LEU A 20 -3.25 -14.36 12.13
CA LEU A 20 -2.29 -13.27 11.91
C LEU A 20 -1.75 -12.73 13.23
N VAL A 21 -2.58 -12.69 14.28
CA VAL A 21 -2.14 -12.28 15.61
C VAL A 21 -1.10 -13.26 16.14
N ALA A 22 -1.40 -14.56 16.12
CA ALA A 22 -0.48 -15.59 16.56
C ALA A 22 0.84 -15.54 15.78
N TYR A 23 0.77 -15.47 14.45
CA TYR A 23 1.98 -15.45 13.61
C TYR A 23 2.86 -14.21 13.85
N ARG A 24 2.30 -13.00 13.82
CA ARG A 24 3.10 -11.77 14.01
C ARG A 24 3.75 -11.69 15.39
N GLU A 25 3.04 -12.16 16.44
CA GLU A 25 3.54 -12.18 17.81
C GLU A 25 4.61 -13.27 17.99
N GLU A 26 4.42 -14.44 17.40
CA GLU A 26 5.43 -15.50 17.40
C GLU A 26 6.71 -15.06 16.66
N VAL A 27 6.59 -14.44 15.49
CA VAL A 27 7.74 -13.87 14.77
C VAL A 27 8.47 -12.83 15.63
N ALA A 28 7.73 -12.01 16.39
CA ALA A 28 8.32 -11.00 17.27
C ALA A 28 9.01 -11.63 18.48
N ARG A 29 8.52 -12.77 18.98
CA ARG A 29 9.11 -13.51 20.11
C ARG A 29 10.37 -14.27 19.69
N VAL A 30 10.28 -15.05 18.61
CA VAL A 30 11.37 -15.95 18.13
C VAL A 30 12.46 -15.14 17.44
N LYS A 31 12.08 -14.11 16.71
CA LYS A 31 12.95 -13.21 15.93
C LYS A 31 13.76 -13.98 14.86
N ARG A 32 14.46 -13.25 14.04
CA ARG A 32 15.48 -13.79 13.12
C ARG A 32 16.86 -13.59 13.75
N ARG A 33 17.77 -14.53 13.54
CA ARG A 33 19.16 -14.47 14.11
C ARG A 33 19.83 -13.12 13.91
N ALA A 34 19.70 -12.49 12.75
CA ALA A 34 20.28 -11.18 12.43
C ALA A 34 19.65 -10.01 13.23
N TYR A 35 18.53 -10.23 13.91
CA TYR A 35 17.76 -9.21 14.61
C TYR A 35 17.42 -9.58 16.06
N LEU A 36 18.20 -10.45 16.70
CA LEU A 36 17.97 -10.88 18.10
C LEU A 36 18.00 -9.72 19.09
N GLY A 37 18.86 -8.73 18.86
CA GLY A 37 18.97 -7.53 19.68
C GLY A 37 17.86 -6.48 19.44
N TRP A 38 16.95 -6.69 18.51
CA TRP A 38 15.87 -5.76 18.24
C TRP A 38 14.67 -6.01 19.13
N GLU A 39 14.01 -4.96 19.57
CA GLU A 39 12.64 -5.03 20.04
C GLU A 39 11.69 -4.96 18.85
N TYR A 40 11.02 -6.08 18.54
CA TYR A 40 10.06 -6.13 17.44
C TYR A 40 8.77 -5.41 17.81
N TRP A 41 8.21 -4.68 16.84
CA TRP A 41 6.91 -4.06 16.99
C TRP A 41 5.81 -5.09 17.28
N GLY A 42 5.72 -6.18 16.52
CA GLY A 42 4.82 -7.33 16.76
C GLY A 42 3.32 -7.02 16.78
N LYS A 43 2.92 -5.81 16.40
CA LYS A 43 1.53 -5.32 16.36
C LYS A 43 1.11 -5.04 14.92
N PRO A 44 -0.18 -4.78 14.63
CA PRO A 44 -0.58 -4.30 13.31
C PRO A 44 0.16 -3.02 12.95
N VAL A 45 0.55 -2.93 11.69
CA VAL A 45 1.31 -1.78 11.17
C VAL A 45 0.32 -0.78 10.57
N PRO A 46 0.24 0.45 11.11
CA PRO A 46 -0.60 1.50 10.53
C PRO A 46 -0.03 1.98 9.19
N GLY A 47 -0.84 2.75 8.45
CA GLY A 47 -0.34 3.48 7.30
C GLY A 47 0.68 4.55 7.71
N PHE A 48 1.44 5.06 6.73
CA PHE A 48 2.51 6.01 6.98
C PHE A 48 2.59 7.04 5.85
N GLY A 49 2.68 8.31 6.19
CA GLY A 49 2.90 9.37 5.24
C GLY A 49 2.10 10.65 5.50
N ASP A 50 1.92 11.42 4.44
CA ASP A 50 1.22 12.69 4.44
C ASP A 50 -0.31 12.48 4.47
N PRO A 51 -1.05 13.03 5.44
CA PRO A 51 -2.51 12.94 5.48
C PRO A 51 -3.21 13.69 4.33
N HIS A 52 -2.50 14.59 3.63
CA HIS A 52 -2.96 15.34 2.45
C HIS A 52 -2.33 14.82 1.16
N ALA A 53 -1.85 13.58 1.16
CA ALA A 53 -1.20 12.97 0.02
C ALA A 53 -2.09 12.91 -1.22
N ARG A 54 -1.58 13.30 -2.37
CA ARG A 54 -2.21 13.10 -3.68
C ARG A 54 -1.83 11.75 -4.30
N VAL A 55 -0.77 11.10 -3.80
CA VAL A 55 -0.33 9.76 -4.24
C VAL A 55 -0.45 8.76 -3.09
N LEU A 56 -1.12 7.64 -3.34
CA LEU A 56 -1.28 6.54 -2.38
C LEU A 56 -0.55 5.29 -2.89
N ILE A 57 0.39 4.77 -2.12
CA ILE A 57 0.93 3.42 -2.35
C ILE A 57 0.06 2.40 -1.63
N MET A 58 -0.38 1.38 -2.36
CA MET A 58 -1.13 0.25 -1.82
C MET A 58 -0.33 -1.05 -1.96
N GLY A 59 0.16 -1.54 -0.83
CA GLY A 59 0.90 -2.81 -0.74
C GLY A 59 0.03 -3.99 -0.34
N LEU A 60 0.70 -5.13 -0.13
CA LEU A 60 0.06 -6.37 0.32
C LEU A 60 -0.13 -6.39 1.84
N ALA A 61 0.98 -6.41 2.57
CA ALA A 61 1.04 -6.67 4.02
C ALA A 61 2.42 -6.30 4.58
N PRO A 62 2.54 -6.14 5.91
CA PRO A 62 3.83 -6.06 6.59
C PRO A 62 4.70 -7.30 6.36
N GLY A 63 5.96 -7.13 6.00
CA GLY A 63 6.94 -8.21 6.00
C GLY A 63 7.27 -8.66 7.43
N ALA A 64 7.41 -9.99 7.64
CA ALA A 64 7.62 -10.61 8.95
C ALA A 64 8.83 -10.02 9.73
N HIS A 65 9.95 -9.77 9.04
CA HIS A 65 11.18 -9.24 9.65
C HIS A 65 11.52 -7.80 9.20
N GLY A 66 10.66 -7.18 8.40
CA GLY A 66 10.70 -5.77 8.01
C GLY A 66 9.69 -4.96 8.83
N SER A 67 8.54 -4.67 8.24
CA SER A 67 7.51 -3.81 8.86
C SER A 67 6.94 -4.37 10.16
N ASN A 68 6.82 -5.71 10.32
CA ASN A 68 6.42 -6.32 11.60
C ASN A 68 7.50 -6.16 12.70
N ARG A 69 8.77 -5.98 12.32
CA ARG A 69 9.85 -5.65 13.24
C ARG A 69 9.86 -4.18 13.59
N THR A 70 9.74 -3.30 12.62
CA THR A 70 9.97 -1.86 12.77
C THR A 70 8.71 -1.06 13.10
N GLY A 71 7.50 -1.57 12.80
CA GLY A 71 6.24 -0.86 12.99
C GLY A 71 5.93 0.18 11.91
N ARG A 72 6.71 0.26 10.81
CA ARG A 72 6.48 1.18 9.70
C ARG A 72 6.51 0.43 8.36
N PRO A 73 5.61 0.73 7.39
CA PRO A 73 5.58 0.08 6.08
C PRO A 73 6.92 0.16 5.35
N PHE A 74 7.32 -0.92 4.67
CA PHE A 74 8.54 -1.01 3.86
C PHE A 74 9.82 -0.58 4.59
N THR A 75 9.91 -0.76 5.90
CA THR A 75 11.06 -0.30 6.67
C THR A 75 11.87 -1.47 7.21
N GLY A 76 13.18 -1.42 6.97
CA GLY A 76 14.14 -2.39 7.50
C GLY A 76 14.12 -3.75 6.79
N ASP A 77 13.71 -3.80 5.52
CA ASP A 77 13.77 -4.99 4.66
C ASP A 77 14.21 -4.62 3.23
N ALA A 78 14.43 -5.65 2.42
CA ALA A 78 14.92 -5.45 1.06
C ALA A 78 13.94 -4.71 0.14
N SER A 79 12.63 -4.83 0.38
CA SER A 79 11.63 -4.09 -0.38
C SER A 79 11.73 -2.59 -0.12
N GLY A 80 11.93 -2.22 1.15
CA GLY A 80 12.17 -0.83 1.55
C GLY A 80 13.50 -0.30 1.02
N ASN A 81 14.57 -1.10 1.10
CA ASN A 81 15.88 -0.72 0.58
C ASN A 81 15.86 -0.47 -0.94
N PHE A 82 14.94 -1.08 -1.67
CA PHE A 82 14.73 -0.80 -3.09
C PHE A 82 13.82 0.42 -3.31
N MET A 83 12.75 0.55 -2.53
CA MET A 83 11.71 1.55 -2.74
C MET A 83 12.11 2.95 -2.29
N TYR A 84 12.63 3.12 -1.07
CA TYR A 84 12.89 4.45 -0.52
C TYR A 84 13.92 5.28 -1.30
N PRO A 85 15.02 4.70 -1.85
CA PRO A 85 15.90 5.45 -2.75
C PRO A 85 15.18 6.04 -3.98
N VAL A 86 14.21 5.30 -4.53
CA VAL A 86 13.40 5.77 -5.66
C VAL A 86 12.43 6.87 -5.22
N LEU A 87 11.77 6.71 -4.06
CA LEU A 87 10.89 7.74 -3.51
C LEU A 87 11.66 9.03 -3.19
N TYR A 88 12.90 8.92 -2.71
CA TYR A 88 13.78 10.08 -2.48
C TYR A 88 14.14 10.78 -3.79
N GLU A 89 14.59 10.03 -4.80
CA GLU A 89 14.94 10.55 -6.14
C GLU A 89 13.74 11.24 -6.81
N THR A 90 12.54 10.73 -6.60
CA THR A 90 11.31 11.27 -7.18
C THR A 90 10.61 12.33 -6.31
N GLY A 91 11.26 12.76 -5.21
CA GLY A 91 10.80 13.86 -4.35
C GLY A 91 9.76 13.50 -3.29
N PHE A 92 9.36 12.23 -3.18
CA PHE A 92 8.34 11.78 -2.22
C PHE A 92 8.88 11.45 -0.83
N ALA A 93 10.17 11.19 -0.67
CA ALA A 93 10.77 10.87 0.63
C ALA A 93 11.86 11.89 1.02
N SER A 94 12.01 12.14 2.32
CA SER A 94 13.00 13.08 2.86
C SER A 94 14.42 12.55 2.87
N GLN A 95 14.59 11.23 2.75
CA GLN A 95 15.88 10.53 2.79
C GLN A 95 15.79 9.21 2.01
N PRO A 96 16.94 8.68 1.52
CA PRO A 96 16.93 7.45 0.71
C PRO A 96 16.88 6.16 1.51
N THR A 97 17.04 6.22 2.84
CA THR A 97 17.11 5.03 3.70
C THR A 97 15.98 5.00 4.73
N ALA A 98 15.44 3.81 4.99
CA ALA A 98 14.38 3.58 5.96
C ALA A 98 14.75 2.36 6.83
N THR A 99 15.33 2.60 7.98
CA THR A 99 15.90 1.55 8.85
C THR A 99 15.07 1.29 10.09
N ASP A 100 14.44 2.34 10.66
CA ASP A 100 13.66 2.31 11.89
C ASP A 100 12.47 3.28 11.78
N ARG A 101 11.44 3.08 12.62
CA ARG A 101 10.28 3.98 12.67
C ARG A 101 10.59 5.40 13.15
N ASN A 102 11.70 5.57 13.87
CA ASN A 102 12.12 6.84 14.46
C ASN A 102 13.35 7.44 13.75
N ASP A 103 13.69 6.98 12.55
CA ASP A 103 14.86 7.42 11.77
C ASP A 103 14.72 8.80 11.10
N GLY A 104 13.63 9.52 11.38
CA GLY A 104 13.38 10.86 10.83
C GLY A 104 12.75 10.87 9.43
N MET A 105 12.50 9.72 8.81
CA MET A 105 11.83 9.64 7.51
C MET A 105 10.51 10.38 7.51
N LYS A 106 10.33 11.24 6.51
CA LYS A 106 9.05 11.91 6.20
C LYS A 106 8.70 11.65 4.75
N LEU A 107 7.43 11.44 4.47
CA LEU A 107 6.90 11.41 3.11
C LEU A 107 6.22 12.74 2.81
N ARG A 108 6.35 13.19 1.58
CA ARG A 108 5.73 14.42 1.05
C ARG A 108 4.78 14.02 -0.05
N ASP A 109 3.54 14.48 0.04
CA ASP A 109 2.50 14.21 -0.97
C ASP A 109 2.28 12.72 -1.27
N LEU A 110 2.72 11.85 -0.37
CA LEU A 110 2.65 10.39 -0.48
C LEU A 110 2.19 9.76 0.83
N TYR A 111 1.29 8.80 0.72
CA TYR A 111 0.88 7.93 1.82
C TYR A 111 1.02 6.46 1.44
N ILE A 112 1.45 5.62 2.37
CA ILE A 112 1.65 4.19 2.17
C ILE A 112 0.66 3.42 3.03
N THR A 113 -0.10 2.52 2.40
CA THR A 113 -1.01 1.61 3.05
C THR A 113 -0.84 0.17 2.55
N ALA A 114 -1.57 -0.78 3.12
CA ALA A 114 -1.56 -2.18 2.71
C ALA A 114 -2.94 -2.83 2.84
N ALA A 115 -3.19 -3.88 2.04
CA ALA A 115 -4.43 -4.64 2.06
C ALA A 115 -4.71 -5.29 3.43
N VAL A 116 -3.66 -5.76 4.13
CA VAL A 116 -3.73 -6.22 5.52
C VAL A 116 -2.66 -5.56 6.38
N ARG A 117 -2.94 -5.40 7.68
CA ARG A 117 -2.09 -4.66 8.63
C ARG A 117 -1.17 -5.54 9.46
N CYS A 118 -1.29 -6.84 9.35
CA CYS A 118 -0.47 -7.82 10.06
C CYS A 118 0.33 -8.65 9.07
N ALA A 119 1.55 -9.06 9.45
CA ALA A 119 2.34 -10.01 8.66
C ALA A 119 1.60 -11.35 8.55
N PRO A 120 1.32 -11.86 7.33
CA PRO A 120 0.77 -13.19 7.16
C PRO A 120 1.89 -14.21 6.95
N PRO A 121 1.69 -15.48 7.33
CA PRO A 121 2.58 -16.56 6.95
C PRO A 121 2.78 -16.60 5.42
N ASP A 122 4.03 -16.77 4.98
CA ASP A 122 4.42 -16.86 3.56
C ASP A 122 3.97 -15.67 2.69
N ASN A 123 3.68 -14.52 3.29
CA ASN A 123 3.08 -13.36 2.62
C ASN A 123 1.73 -13.67 1.95
N LYS A 124 0.98 -14.65 2.48
CA LYS A 124 -0.31 -15.11 1.95
C LYS A 124 -1.45 -14.86 2.94
N PRO A 125 -2.09 -13.70 2.91
CA PRO A 125 -3.31 -13.48 3.69
C PRO A 125 -4.47 -14.32 3.15
N LEU A 126 -5.34 -14.78 4.04
CA LEU A 126 -6.55 -15.49 3.66
C LEU A 126 -7.64 -14.47 3.22
N PRO A 127 -8.63 -14.90 2.38
CA PRO A 127 -9.73 -14.04 1.95
C PRO A 127 -10.48 -13.39 3.11
N GLN A 128 -10.75 -14.13 4.20
CA GLN A 128 -11.43 -13.60 5.39
C GLN A 128 -10.56 -12.54 6.13
N GLU A 129 -9.24 -12.64 6.08
CA GLU A 129 -8.33 -11.66 6.69
C GLU A 129 -8.28 -10.36 5.88
N LEU A 130 -8.29 -10.49 4.54
CA LEU A 130 -8.44 -9.35 3.63
C LEU A 130 -9.79 -8.64 3.87
N ALA A 131 -10.87 -9.40 3.98
CA ALA A 131 -12.21 -8.85 4.25
C ALA A 131 -12.27 -8.17 5.64
N ALA A 132 -11.76 -8.82 6.69
CA ALA A 132 -11.75 -8.24 8.04
C ALA A 132 -10.90 -6.95 8.13
N CYS A 133 -9.80 -6.87 7.36
CA CYS A 133 -8.89 -5.73 7.37
C CYS A 133 -9.36 -4.57 6.47
N SER A 134 -10.23 -4.84 5.50
CA SER A 134 -10.69 -3.86 4.50
C SER A 134 -11.39 -2.64 5.12
N THR A 135 -12.02 -2.79 6.30
CA THR A 135 -12.66 -1.67 7.01
C THR A 135 -11.68 -0.55 7.39
N PHE A 136 -10.40 -0.87 7.60
CA PHE A 136 -9.37 0.13 7.84
C PHE A 136 -9.01 0.85 6.54
N LEU A 137 -8.87 0.10 5.43
CA LEU A 137 -8.63 0.69 4.12
C LEU A 137 -9.78 1.61 3.72
N ASP A 138 -11.05 1.19 3.92
CA ASP A 138 -12.22 2.00 3.60
C ASP A 138 -12.21 3.35 4.36
N ARG A 139 -11.82 3.34 5.64
CA ARG A 139 -11.68 4.56 6.44
C ARG A 139 -10.50 5.44 6.00
N GLU A 140 -9.37 4.84 5.63
CA GLU A 140 -8.24 5.60 5.08
C GLU A 140 -8.60 6.27 3.77
N MET A 141 -9.22 5.55 2.84
CA MET A 141 -9.63 6.10 1.55
C MET A 141 -10.62 7.27 1.68
N VAL A 142 -11.45 7.27 2.72
CA VAL A 142 -12.33 8.41 3.04
C VAL A 142 -11.54 9.59 3.60
N GLY A 143 -10.59 9.33 4.48
CA GLY A 143 -9.78 10.36 5.13
C GLY A 143 -8.71 10.98 4.21
N LEU A 144 -8.19 10.20 3.26
CA LEU A 144 -7.22 10.66 2.26
C LEU A 144 -7.95 11.26 1.04
N ALA A 145 -8.70 12.33 1.27
CA ALA A 145 -9.58 12.94 0.27
C ALA A 145 -8.83 13.51 -0.96
N ASP A 146 -7.56 13.93 -0.77
CA ASP A 146 -6.75 14.58 -1.80
C ASP A 146 -6.11 13.59 -2.79
N VAL A 147 -6.21 12.27 -2.53
CA VAL A 147 -5.60 11.23 -3.38
C VAL A 147 -6.16 11.27 -4.80
N LYS A 148 -5.28 11.48 -5.77
CA LYS A 148 -5.54 11.44 -7.22
C LYS A 148 -5.01 10.16 -7.87
N VAL A 149 -3.94 9.58 -7.32
CA VAL A 149 -3.26 8.42 -7.89
C VAL A 149 -3.09 7.33 -6.84
N VAL A 150 -3.47 6.10 -7.20
CA VAL A 150 -3.20 4.90 -6.42
C VAL A 150 -2.15 4.05 -7.13
N VAL A 151 -0.96 3.94 -6.57
CA VAL A 151 0.12 3.06 -7.04
C VAL A 151 -0.01 1.71 -6.35
N ALA A 152 -0.52 0.71 -7.03
CA ALA A 152 -0.69 -0.64 -6.50
C ALA A 152 0.58 -1.48 -6.69
N LEU A 153 1.23 -1.85 -5.59
CA LEU A 153 2.41 -2.71 -5.59
C LEU A 153 2.04 -4.18 -5.52
N GLY A 154 2.03 -4.85 -6.67
CA GLY A 154 1.66 -6.25 -6.84
C GLY A 154 0.15 -6.48 -6.97
N LYS A 155 -0.20 -7.72 -7.38
CA LYS A 155 -1.59 -8.10 -7.69
C LYS A 155 -2.54 -7.94 -6.50
N ILE A 156 -2.10 -8.25 -5.28
CA ILE A 156 -2.96 -8.15 -4.08
C ILE A 156 -3.28 -6.69 -3.76
N GLY A 157 -2.30 -5.78 -3.85
CA GLY A 157 -2.55 -4.34 -3.67
C GLY A 157 -3.51 -3.80 -4.74
N PHE A 158 -3.32 -4.23 -5.99
CA PHE A 158 -4.20 -3.90 -7.09
C PHE A 158 -5.65 -4.37 -6.86
N ASP A 159 -5.81 -5.64 -6.47
CA ASP A 159 -7.12 -6.20 -6.16
C ASP A 159 -7.77 -5.56 -4.92
N ALA A 160 -6.97 -5.15 -3.95
CA ALA A 160 -7.50 -4.49 -2.75
C ALA A 160 -8.20 -3.17 -3.09
N TYR A 161 -7.62 -2.37 -3.99
CA TYR A 161 -8.25 -1.14 -4.46
C TYR A 161 -9.51 -1.42 -5.31
N LEU A 162 -9.46 -2.37 -6.25
CA LEU A 162 -10.63 -2.75 -7.01
C LEU A 162 -11.77 -3.29 -6.11
N ASN A 163 -11.44 -4.06 -5.08
CA ASN A 163 -12.41 -4.54 -4.10
C ASN A 163 -12.99 -3.40 -3.26
N TYR A 164 -12.19 -2.38 -2.91
CA TYR A 164 -12.68 -1.15 -2.30
C TYR A 164 -13.75 -0.49 -3.17
N LEU A 165 -13.46 -0.25 -4.45
CA LEU A 165 -14.42 0.36 -5.39
C LEU A 165 -15.69 -0.49 -5.55
N LYS A 166 -15.55 -1.83 -5.59
CA LYS A 166 -16.70 -2.73 -5.63
C LYS A 166 -17.59 -2.60 -4.39
N ARG A 167 -17.01 -2.52 -3.18
CA ARG A 167 -17.78 -2.29 -1.95
C ARG A 167 -18.48 -0.93 -1.92
N ARG A 168 -17.92 0.06 -2.60
CA ARG A 168 -18.52 1.40 -2.77
C ARG A 168 -19.59 1.46 -3.86
N GLY A 169 -19.86 0.37 -4.55
CA GLY A 169 -20.79 0.36 -5.69
C GLY A 169 -20.27 1.05 -6.97
N LEU A 170 -18.96 1.43 -6.97
CA LEU A 170 -18.32 2.12 -8.10
C LEU A 170 -17.73 1.16 -9.13
N LEU A 171 -17.82 -0.15 -8.91
CA LEU A 171 -17.28 -1.17 -9.82
C LEU A 171 -18.18 -2.40 -9.80
N ALA A 172 -18.74 -2.75 -10.97
CA ALA A 172 -19.57 -3.96 -11.11
C ALA A 172 -18.72 -5.25 -11.21
N GLY A 173 -17.60 -5.21 -11.93
CA GLY A 173 -16.71 -6.34 -12.15
C GLY A 173 -15.25 -5.91 -12.27
N LYS A 174 -14.35 -6.90 -12.25
CA LYS A 174 -12.90 -6.66 -12.33
C LYS A 174 -12.25 -7.23 -13.59
N LYS A 175 -13.00 -7.86 -14.48
CA LYS A 175 -12.47 -8.60 -15.65
C LYS A 175 -11.67 -7.73 -16.62
N GLU A 176 -12.05 -6.48 -16.77
CA GLU A 176 -11.41 -5.48 -17.65
C GLU A 176 -10.12 -4.89 -17.06
N TYR A 177 -9.88 -5.09 -15.75
CA TYR A 177 -8.71 -4.56 -15.06
C TYR A 177 -7.64 -5.65 -14.93
N VAL A 178 -6.72 -5.68 -15.89
CA VAL A 178 -5.65 -6.69 -15.95
C VAL A 178 -4.40 -6.14 -15.26
N PHE A 179 -3.93 -6.84 -14.23
CA PHE A 179 -2.68 -6.47 -13.56
C PHE A 179 -1.47 -6.70 -14.46
N LYS A 180 -0.82 -5.63 -14.87
CA LYS A 180 0.45 -5.62 -15.61
C LYS A 180 1.27 -4.42 -15.13
N HIS A 181 2.59 -4.57 -14.99
CA HIS A 181 3.46 -3.43 -14.66
C HIS A 181 3.29 -2.30 -15.67
N GLY A 182 3.14 -1.08 -15.19
CA GLY A 182 2.90 0.10 -16.02
C GLY A 182 1.44 0.26 -16.49
N ALA A 183 0.55 -0.70 -16.21
CA ALA A 183 -0.86 -0.54 -16.56
C ALA A 183 -1.48 0.63 -15.80
N ARG A 184 -2.29 1.44 -16.50
CA ARG A 184 -2.97 2.63 -15.99
C ARG A 184 -4.46 2.55 -16.29
N TYR A 185 -5.27 2.84 -15.28
CA TYR A 185 -6.73 2.84 -15.39
C TYR A 185 -7.30 4.11 -14.77
N TYR A 186 -8.21 4.77 -15.45
CA TYR A 186 -9.02 5.85 -14.92
C TYR A 186 -10.24 5.25 -14.24
N MET A 187 -10.40 5.55 -12.96
CA MET A 187 -11.41 4.90 -12.13
C MET A 187 -12.63 5.81 -11.91
N LEU A 188 -13.80 5.22 -11.63
CA LEU A 188 -15.06 5.97 -11.46
C LEU A 188 -15.08 6.86 -10.20
N ASP A 189 -14.16 6.67 -9.25
CA ASP A 189 -13.97 7.60 -8.13
C ASP A 189 -13.06 8.80 -8.46
N GLY A 190 -12.77 9.03 -9.74
CA GLY A 190 -11.95 10.13 -10.24
C GLY A 190 -10.45 9.93 -10.07
N LYS A 191 -10.00 8.76 -9.59
CA LYS A 191 -8.58 8.49 -9.38
C LYS A 191 -7.97 7.69 -10.52
N VAL A 192 -6.64 7.74 -10.62
CA VAL A 192 -5.88 6.90 -11.55
C VAL A 192 -5.26 5.75 -10.77
N LEU A 193 -5.51 4.52 -11.21
CA LEU A 193 -4.85 3.32 -10.71
C LEU A 193 -3.63 3.00 -11.58
N LEU A 194 -2.42 3.07 -11.00
CA LEU A 194 -1.17 2.63 -11.62
C LEU A 194 -0.75 1.29 -11.02
N ALA A 195 -0.45 0.30 -11.86
CA ALA A 195 0.01 -1.00 -11.43
C ALA A 195 1.53 -1.11 -11.52
N SER A 196 2.18 -1.56 -10.46
CA SER A 196 3.61 -1.88 -10.44
C SER A 196 3.87 -3.28 -9.92
N TYR A 197 4.88 -3.96 -10.44
CA TYR A 197 5.41 -5.13 -9.75
C TYR A 197 5.87 -4.74 -8.34
N HIS A 198 5.70 -5.65 -7.39
CA HIS A 198 6.12 -5.43 -6.00
C HIS A 198 7.65 -5.41 -5.92
N PRO A 199 8.28 -4.50 -5.15
CA PRO A 199 9.74 -4.41 -4.99
C PRO A 199 10.29 -5.49 -4.06
N SER A 200 9.84 -6.75 -4.22
CA SER A 200 10.34 -7.90 -3.48
C SER A 200 11.70 -8.34 -4.02
N ASN A 201 12.51 -8.97 -3.17
CA ASN A 201 13.78 -9.57 -3.60
C ASN A 201 13.62 -10.44 -4.84
N GLN A 202 12.57 -11.25 -4.91
CA GLN A 202 12.32 -12.10 -6.07
C GLN A 202 12.22 -11.28 -7.37
N ASN A 203 11.48 -10.18 -7.37
CA ASN A 203 11.30 -9.37 -8.58
C ASN A 203 12.52 -8.52 -8.91
N THR A 204 13.24 -8.02 -7.90
CA THR A 204 14.38 -7.13 -8.10
C THR A 204 15.66 -7.91 -8.48
N GLN A 205 15.91 -9.06 -7.83
CA GLN A 205 17.07 -9.88 -8.13
C GLN A 205 16.96 -10.63 -9.48
N THR A 206 15.73 -10.94 -9.92
CA THR A 206 15.50 -11.56 -11.24
C THR A 206 15.41 -10.57 -12.39
N GLY A 207 15.53 -9.26 -12.11
CA GLY A 207 15.36 -8.22 -13.12
C GLY A 207 13.94 -8.01 -13.62
N LYS A 208 12.94 -8.72 -13.03
CA LYS A 208 11.52 -8.52 -13.37
C LYS A 208 11.05 -7.10 -13.04
N LEU A 209 11.59 -6.51 -11.98
CA LEU A 209 11.44 -5.10 -11.63
C LEU A 209 12.83 -4.46 -11.54
N THR A 210 13.16 -3.58 -12.47
CA THR A 210 14.38 -2.78 -12.42
C THR A 210 14.14 -1.46 -11.72
N ARG A 211 15.24 -0.81 -11.24
CA ARG A 211 15.15 0.52 -10.64
C ARG A 211 14.57 1.54 -11.62
N LYS A 212 15.00 1.52 -12.89
CA LYS A 212 14.47 2.39 -13.93
C LYS A 212 12.95 2.26 -14.08
N MET A 213 12.44 1.04 -14.22
CA MET A 213 11.00 0.78 -14.32
C MET A 213 10.25 1.33 -13.10
N PHE A 214 10.84 1.26 -11.92
CA PHE A 214 10.18 1.72 -10.69
C PHE A 214 10.20 3.25 -10.55
N VAL A 215 11.28 3.90 -10.99
CA VAL A 215 11.39 5.37 -11.11
C VAL A 215 10.32 5.90 -12.06
N GLU A 216 10.14 5.28 -13.24
CA GLU A 216 9.13 5.66 -14.23
C GLU A 216 7.71 5.64 -13.66
N ILE A 217 7.37 4.67 -12.80
CA ILE A 217 6.07 4.62 -12.11
C ILE A 217 5.85 5.85 -11.22
N PHE A 218 6.85 6.25 -10.43
CA PHE A 218 6.69 7.38 -9.50
C PHE A 218 6.79 8.73 -10.20
N GLN A 219 7.56 8.84 -11.28
CA GLN A 219 7.54 10.02 -12.15
C GLN A 219 6.16 10.19 -12.81
N GLU A 220 5.56 9.11 -13.30
CA GLU A 220 4.20 9.15 -13.85
C GLU A 220 3.17 9.48 -12.78
N ALA A 221 3.30 8.90 -11.56
CA ALA A 221 2.41 9.22 -10.45
C ALA A 221 2.48 10.72 -10.06
N ALA A 222 3.68 11.30 -9.99
CA ALA A 222 3.88 12.74 -9.76
C ALA A 222 3.22 13.58 -10.85
N ARG A 223 3.46 13.24 -12.12
CA ARG A 223 2.90 13.94 -13.28
C ARG A 223 1.36 13.94 -13.28
N ILE A 224 0.74 12.83 -12.91
CA ILE A 224 -0.73 12.72 -12.83
C ILE A 224 -1.25 13.50 -11.62
N ALA A 225 -0.57 13.44 -10.48
CA ALA A 225 -0.96 14.15 -9.28
C ALA A 225 -0.97 15.68 -9.47
N ASP A 226 -0.07 16.23 -10.30
CA ASP A 226 0.02 17.65 -10.59
C ASP A 226 -1.01 18.14 -11.63
N ARG A 227 -1.62 17.23 -12.40
CA ARG A 227 -2.69 17.57 -13.35
C ARG A 227 -4.07 17.45 -12.68
N GLU A 228 -5.00 18.30 -13.12
CA GLU A 228 -6.40 18.03 -12.89
C GLU A 228 -6.78 16.75 -13.64
N VAL A 229 -7.30 15.76 -12.92
CA VAL A 229 -7.78 14.52 -13.54
C VAL A 229 -9.15 14.84 -14.14
N GLU A 230 -9.20 15.04 -15.46
CA GLU A 230 -10.48 15.13 -16.17
C GLU A 230 -11.25 13.82 -15.91
N ALA A 231 -12.46 13.95 -15.35
CA ALA A 231 -13.32 12.80 -15.14
C ALA A 231 -13.54 12.09 -16.50
N PRO A 232 -13.42 10.75 -16.58
CA PRO A 232 -13.69 10.06 -17.81
C PRO A 232 -15.13 10.38 -18.23
N LEU A 233 -15.32 10.79 -19.48
CA LEU A 233 -16.63 10.89 -20.07
C LEU A 233 -17.27 9.50 -19.97
N VAL A 234 -18.23 9.36 -19.06
CA VAL A 234 -19.02 8.13 -18.96
C VAL A 234 -19.70 7.94 -20.32
N PRO A 235 -19.45 6.86 -21.06
CA PRO A 235 -20.19 6.63 -22.28
C PRO A 235 -21.67 6.58 -21.91
N ALA A 236 -22.46 7.44 -22.57
CA ALA A 236 -23.89 7.51 -22.36
C ALA A 236 -24.47 6.10 -22.44
N ARG A 237 -25.14 5.64 -21.38
CA ARG A 237 -25.87 4.37 -21.42
C ARG A 237 -26.84 4.43 -22.59
N SER A 238 -26.64 3.58 -23.57
CA SER A 238 -27.63 3.39 -24.63
C SER A 238 -28.98 3.09 -23.96
N PRO A 239 -30.06 3.75 -24.34
CA PRO A 239 -31.38 3.46 -23.78
C PRO A 239 -31.70 1.99 -24.03
N VAL A 240 -32.11 1.28 -23.00
CA VAL A 240 -32.63 -0.10 -23.11
C VAL A 240 -33.91 0.00 -23.98
N PRO A 241 -34.02 -0.73 -25.09
CA PRO A 241 -35.26 -0.79 -25.82
C PRO A 241 -36.37 -1.41 -24.97
N ARG A 242 -37.54 -0.79 -24.99
CA ARG A 242 -38.75 -1.30 -24.30
C ARG A 242 -39.25 -2.56 -24.98
#